data_8ad5556eee7246b38316448afc647e89
#
_entry.id   8ad5556eee7246b38316448afc647e89
#
_cell.length_a   1.000
_cell.length_b   1.000
_cell.length_c   1.000
_cell.angle_alpha   90.00
_cell.angle_beta   90.00
_cell.angle_gamma   90.00
#
_symmetry.space_group_name_H-M   'P 1'
#
loop_
_entity.id
_entity.type
_entity.pdbx_description
1 polymer ?
#
loop_
_entity_poly.entity_id
_entity_poly.type
_entity_poly.pdbx_seq_one_letter_code
_entity_poly.pdbx_strand_id
1 'polypeptide(L)'
;MRCSPFAGQNIAGTDPQTRTPFFRKEEKQLNNLTKALMEELTVEYVKVGPLQIPESVVISWVIMVLVVLGSILLTRNLKVDHISKRQAALEALYSLGKNFFEGLLGKEGSRYVSYLMTVALYIACSNVIGVFGVKPPTKDLDVTAALALMSIVLIEYAGVRARGGAGFLKSLAAPTPIMTPMNILEIAIRPTSLCMRLFGNVLGAFVIMELLKLVVPVFVPAVFSLYFDLFDGLIQTYVFVFLTALFMKESIGGEE
;
A
#
# COMPACT_ATOMS: atom_id res chain seq x y z
N MET A 1 5.81 -29.33 -24.96
CA MET A 1 6.96 -29.40 -24.05
C MET A 1 6.44 -29.34 -22.63
N ARG A 2 6.53 -30.43 -21.88
CA ARG A 2 6.04 -30.52 -20.49
C ARG A 2 7.10 -29.93 -19.57
N CYS A 3 6.81 -28.82 -18.88
CA CYS A 3 7.62 -28.39 -17.75
C CYS A 3 7.39 -29.36 -16.59
N SER A 4 8.44 -30.07 -16.22
CA SER A 4 8.50 -30.90 -15.03
C SER A 4 8.44 -30.02 -13.76
N PRO A 5 7.64 -30.37 -12.76
CA PRO A 5 7.70 -29.70 -11.46
C PRO A 5 9.02 -30.06 -10.79
N PHE A 6 9.67 -29.08 -10.20
CA PHE A 6 10.84 -29.26 -9.34
C PHE A 6 10.50 -30.28 -8.25
N ALA A 7 10.85 -31.50 -8.48
CA ALA A 7 10.81 -32.55 -7.47
C ALA A 7 11.86 -32.20 -6.41
N GLY A 8 11.37 -32.03 -5.18
CA GLY A 8 12.21 -31.74 -4.04
C GLY A 8 13.38 -32.73 -3.96
N GLN A 9 14.57 -32.17 -3.83
CA GLN A 9 15.74 -32.96 -3.49
C GLN A 9 15.46 -33.66 -2.15
N ASN A 10 15.21 -34.97 -2.25
CA ASN A 10 15.27 -35.89 -1.13
C ASN A 10 16.70 -35.81 -0.57
N ILE A 11 16.89 -35.07 0.51
CA ILE A 11 18.06 -35.19 1.36
C ILE A 11 17.97 -36.58 1.97
N ALA A 12 18.86 -37.45 1.52
CA ALA A 12 18.91 -38.87 1.73
C ALA A 12 18.65 -39.32 3.19
N GLY A 13 17.75 -40.28 3.33
CA GLY A 13 17.95 -41.39 4.25
C GLY A 13 17.82 -41.14 5.73
N THR A 14 16.67 -40.58 6.21
CA THR A 14 16.26 -40.84 7.59
C THR A 14 14.76 -41.09 7.61
N ASP A 15 14.43 -42.33 7.96
CA ASP A 15 13.10 -42.83 8.28
C ASP A 15 12.35 -41.81 9.17
N PRO A 16 11.09 -41.43 8.88
CA PRO A 16 10.32 -40.47 9.69
C PRO A 16 10.20 -40.88 11.16
N GLN A 17 10.46 -42.15 11.51
CA GLN A 17 10.37 -42.66 12.87
C GLN A 17 11.65 -42.48 13.69
N THR A 18 12.78 -42.20 13.08
CA THR A 18 14.09 -42.03 13.78
C THR A 18 14.43 -40.58 14.11
N ARG A 19 13.61 -39.60 13.70
CA ARG A 19 13.85 -38.19 13.98
C ARG A 19 13.60 -37.91 15.47
N THR A 20 14.55 -37.23 16.10
CA THR A 20 14.42 -36.77 17.50
C THR A 20 13.15 -35.93 17.69
N PRO A 21 12.52 -35.99 18.87
CA PRO A 21 11.27 -35.25 19.14
C PRO A 21 11.41 -33.73 18.87
N PHE A 22 12.62 -33.21 18.91
CA PHE A 22 12.94 -31.81 18.60
C PHE A 22 12.69 -31.49 17.12
N PHE A 23 13.26 -32.26 16.19
CA PHE A 23 13.03 -32.05 14.73
C PHE A 23 11.58 -32.23 14.32
N ARG A 24 10.85 -33.14 14.95
CA ARG A 24 9.41 -33.34 14.72
C ARG A 24 8.59 -32.15 15.16
N LYS A 25 9.00 -31.45 16.22
CA LYS A 25 8.35 -30.24 16.70
C LYS A 25 8.59 -29.06 15.75
N GLU A 26 9.83 -28.89 15.26
CA GLU A 26 10.18 -27.86 14.28
C GLU A 26 9.46 -28.08 12.95
N GLU A 27 9.39 -29.30 12.45
CA GLU A 27 8.68 -29.63 11.22
C GLU A 27 7.18 -29.35 11.32
N LYS A 28 6.55 -29.66 12.46
CA LYS A 28 5.15 -29.27 12.73
C LYS A 28 4.98 -27.76 12.79
N GLN A 29 5.89 -27.03 13.41
CA GLN A 29 5.84 -25.58 13.48
C GLN A 29 6.00 -24.96 12.08
N LEU A 30 6.95 -25.46 11.28
CA LEU A 30 7.17 -25.01 9.92
C LEU A 30 5.93 -25.28 9.03
N ASN A 31 5.35 -26.46 9.15
CA ASN A 31 4.14 -26.82 8.42
C ASN A 31 2.92 -25.97 8.84
N ASN A 32 2.80 -25.65 10.12
CA ASN A 32 1.76 -24.76 10.60
C ASN A 32 1.96 -23.32 10.10
N LEU A 33 3.21 -22.82 10.11
CA LEU A 33 3.56 -21.52 9.56
C LEU A 33 3.29 -21.46 8.05
N THR A 34 3.69 -22.49 7.31
CA THR A 34 3.44 -22.58 5.86
C THR A 34 1.94 -22.61 5.56
N LYS A 35 1.15 -23.34 6.35
CA LYS A 35 -0.32 -23.34 6.20
C LYS A 35 -0.93 -21.97 6.52
N ALA A 36 -0.52 -21.34 7.61
CA ALA A 36 -1.02 -20.02 7.98
C ALA A 36 -0.65 -18.96 6.92
N LEU A 37 0.59 -19.03 6.38
CA LEU A 37 1.01 -18.16 5.27
C LEU A 37 0.20 -18.40 4.00
N MET A 38 -0.03 -19.67 3.64
CA MET A 38 -0.83 -20.02 2.47
C MET A 38 -2.29 -19.59 2.62
N GLU A 39 -2.87 -19.78 3.79
CA GLU A 39 -4.25 -19.36 4.10
C GLU A 39 -4.42 -17.85 4.03
N GLU A 40 -3.43 -17.11 4.51
CA GLU A 40 -3.44 -15.65 4.48
C GLU A 40 -3.14 -15.05 3.10
N LEU A 41 -2.36 -15.76 2.26
CA LEU A 41 -2.10 -15.36 0.88
C LEU A 41 -3.21 -15.79 -0.09
N THR A 42 -4.09 -16.72 0.33
CA THR A 42 -5.27 -17.09 -0.46
C THR A 42 -6.32 -16.01 -0.35
N VAL A 43 -6.73 -15.49 -1.50
CA VAL A 43 -7.78 -14.50 -1.61
C VAL A 43 -9.13 -15.18 -1.30
N GLU A 44 -9.79 -14.77 -0.24
CA GLU A 44 -11.16 -15.21 0.05
C GLU A 44 -12.13 -14.48 -0.87
N TYR A 45 -13.07 -15.24 -1.48
CA TYR A 45 -14.09 -14.70 -2.37
C TYR A 45 -15.45 -14.67 -1.71
N VAL A 46 -16.07 -13.50 -1.72
CA VAL A 46 -17.47 -13.33 -1.30
C VAL A 46 -18.37 -13.50 -2.52
N LYS A 47 -19.35 -14.41 -2.42
CA LYS A 47 -20.35 -14.62 -3.49
C LYS A 47 -21.44 -13.56 -3.38
N VAL A 48 -21.44 -12.59 -4.29
CA VAL A 48 -22.51 -11.60 -4.44
C VAL A 48 -23.28 -11.93 -5.72
N GLY A 49 -24.32 -12.76 -5.61
CA GLY A 49 -25.06 -13.25 -6.76
C GLY A 49 -24.22 -14.13 -7.69
N PRO A 50 -24.17 -13.85 -9.00
CA PRO A 50 -23.37 -14.62 -9.95
C PRO A 50 -21.87 -14.26 -9.97
N LEU A 51 -21.48 -13.18 -9.26
CA LEU A 51 -20.10 -12.66 -9.25
C LEU A 51 -19.38 -13.13 -7.97
N GLN A 52 -18.14 -13.58 -8.16
CA GLN A 52 -17.19 -13.86 -7.08
C GLN A 52 -16.29 -12.63 -6.94
N ILE A 53 -16.45 -11.88 -5.86
CA ILE A 53 -15.69 -10.65 -5.60
C ILE A 53 -14.70 -10.95 -4.47
N PRO A 54 -13.40 -10.58 -4.60
CA PRO A 54 -12.45 -10.67 -3.50
C PRO A 54 -12.94 -9.92 -2.27
N GLU A 55 -12.77 -10.49 -1.09
CA GLU A 55 -13.17 -9.86 0.18
C GLU A 55 -12.50 -8.49 0.36
N SER A 56 -11.23 -8.35 -0.03
CA SER A 56 -10.46 -7.11 -0.01
C SER A 56 -11.12 -5.96 -0.76
N VAL A 57 -11.77 -6.26 -1.91
CA VAL A 57 -12.50 -5.25 -2.70
C VAL A 57 -13.76 -4.79 -1.96
N VAL A 58 -14.49 -5.71 -1.32
CA VAL A 58 -15.68 -5.37 -0.53
C VAL A 58 -15.29 -4.49 0.66
N ILE A 59 -14.23 -4.85 1.37
CA ILE A 59 -13.69 -4.05 2.48
C ILE A 59 -13.25 -2.67 1.99
N SER A 60 -12.59 -2.57 0.83
CA SER A 60 -12.23 -1.30 0.21
C SER A 60 -13.45 -0.41 -0.05
N TRP A 61 -14.56 -0.97 -0.55
CA TRP A 61 -15.79 -0.22 -0.76
C TRP A 61 -16.40 0.27 0.55
N VAL A 62 -16.40 -0.57 1.58
CA VAL A 62 -16.87 -0.18 2.92
C VAL A 62 -16.03 0.96 3.47
N ILE A 63 -14.70 0.90 3.36
CA ILE A 63 -13.80 1.96 3.80
C ILE A 63 -14.08 3.26 3.02
N MET A 64 -14.22 3.20 1.69
CA MET A 64 -14.56 4.39 0.89
C MET A 64 -15.87 5.04 1.33
N VAL A 65 -16.91 4.24 1.55
CA VAL A 65 -18.21 4.73 2.05
C VAL A 65 -18.06 5.37 3.43
N LEU A 66 -17.33 4.72 4.35
CA LEU A 66 -17.08 5.26 5.69
C LEU A 66 -16.30 6.57 5.66
N VAL A 67 -15.27 6.67 4.82
CA VAL A 67 -14.47 7.91 4.65
C VAL A 67 -15.32 9.03 4.07
N VAL A 68 -16.15 8.75 3.07
CA VAL A 68 -17.06 9.76 2.47
C VAL A 68 -18.11 10.20 3.48
N LEU A 69 -18.78 9.27 4.15
CA LEU A 69 -19.78 9.62 5.18
C LEU A 69 -19.15 10.36 6.35
N GLY A 70 -17.98 9.92 6.82
CA GLY A 70 -17.22 10.60 7.86
C GLY A 70 -16.85 12.03 7.45
N SER A 71 -16.37 12.23 6.22
CA SER A 71 -16.06 13.56 5.68
C SER A 71 -17.29 14.45 5.63
N ILE A 72 -18.42 13.93 5.15
CA ILE A 72 -19.69 14.69 5.11
C ILE A 72 -20.15 15.07 6.51
N LEU A 73 -20.11 14.15 7.47
CA LEU A 73 -20.52 14.40 8.85
C LEU A 73 -19.62 15.42 9.54
N LEU A 74 -18.31 15.35 9.31
CA LEU A 74 -17.33 16.27 9.88
C LEU A 74 -17.42 17.68 9.29
N THR A 75 -17.79 17.80 8.00
CA THR A 75 -17.87 19.08 7.29
C THR A 75 -19.26 19.70 7.30
N ARG A 76 -20.30 18.99 7.79
CA ARG A 76 -21.71 19.42 7.69
C ARG A 76 -22.04 20.73 8.40
N ASN A 77 -21.32 21.12 9.44
CA ASN A 77 -21.63 22.29 10.28
C ASN A 77 -20.45 23.25 10.42
N LEU A 78 -19.70 23.47 9.34
CA LEU A 78 -18.62 24.45 9.33
C LEU A 78 -19.22 25.88 9.37
N LYS A 79 -18.76 26.70 10.33
CA LYS A 79 -19.18 28.09 10.50
C LYS A 79 -17.99 29.04 10.32
N VAL A 80 -18.22 30.16 9.69
CA VAL A 80 -17.19 31.19 9.50
C VAL A 80 -17.00 31.99 10.80
N ASP A 81 -18.12 32.28 11.52
CA ASP A 81 -18.10 32.92 12.82
C ASP A 81 -18.25 31.88 13.94
N HIS A 82 -17.50 32.02 15.01
CA HIS A 82 -17.44 31.06 16.14
C HIS A 82 -16.96 29.65 15.76
N ILE A 83 -15.69 29.58 15.35
CA ILE A 83 -15.02 28.33 14.98
C ILE A 83 -15.02 27.36 16.16
N SER A 84 -15.60 26.17 15.98
CA SER A 84 -15.58 25.11 16.98
C SER A 84 -14.20 24.47 17.07
N LYS A 85 -13.82 23.93 18.25
CA LYS A 85 -12.55 23.21 18.42
C LYS A 85 -12.38 22.06 17.42
N ARG A 86 -13.48 21.41 17.03
CA ARG A 86 -13.47 20.33 16.00
C ARG A 86 -13.11 20.88 14.63
N GLN A 87 -13.69 21.99 14.24
CA GLN A 87 -13.40 22.66 12.97
C GLN A 87 -11.95 23.14 12.92
N ALA A 88 -11.46 23.78 13.98
CA ALA A 88 -10.06 24.22 14.07
C ALA A 88 -9.08 23.05 13.92
N ALA A 89 -9.37 21.90 14.52
CA ALA A 89 -8.53 20.69 14.37
C ALA A 89 -8.54 20.15 12.94
N LEU A 90 -9.71 20.12 12.28
CA LEU A 90 -9.81 19.68 10.89
C LEU A 90 -9.11 20.64 9.92
N GLU A 91 -9.29 21.93 10.11
CA GLU A 91 -8.62 22.97 9.32
C GLU A 91 -7.10 22.93 9.51
N ALA A 92 -6.63 22.71 10.74
CA ALA A 92 -5.20 22.55 11.03
C ALA A 92 -4.63 21.32 10.33
N LEU A 93 -5.31 20.16 10.40
CA LEU A 93 -4.89 18.92 9.74
C LEU A 93 -4.88 19.09 8.21
N TYR A 94 -5.93 19.67 7.65
CA TYR A 94 -6.01 19.96 6.21
C TYR A 94 -4.91 20.93 5.77
N SER A 95 -4.69 22.01 6.50
CA SER A 95 -3.67 23.01 6.19
C SER A 95 -2.26 22.43 6.28
N LEU A 96 -2.00 21.56 7.26
CA LEU A 96 -0.71 20.88 7.40
C LEU A 96 -0.44 20.00 6.18
N GLY A 97 -1.39 19.17 5.78
CA GLY A 97 -1.24 18.32 4.59
C GLY A 97 -1.13 19.13 3.30
N LYS A 98 -1.98 20.17 3.15
CA LYS A 98 -1.95 21.07 2.00
C LYS A 98 -0.61 21.77 1.86
N ASN A 99 -0.11 22.39 2.93
CA ASN A 99 1.16 23.11 2.92
C ASN A 99 2.34 22.17 2.63
N PHE A 100 2.29 20.94 3.16
CA PHE A 100 3.28 19.92 2.90
C PHE A 100 3.34 19.56 1.40
N PHE A 101 2.20 19.25 0.78
CA PHE A 101 2.16 18.88 -0.64
C PHE A 101 2.38 20.07 -1.57
N GLU A 102 1.91 21.27 -1.24
CA GLU A 102 2.22 22.47 -2.02
C GLU A 102 3.70 22.82 -1.97
N GLY A 103 4.37 22.60 -0.83
CA GLY A 103 5.81 22.76 -0.70
C GLY A 103 6.59 21.75 -1.55
N LEU A 104 6.08 20.53 -1.72
CA LEU A 104 6.71 19.50 -2.56
C LEU A 104 6.46 19.73 -4.05
N LEU A 105 5.21 19.97 -4.45
CA LEU A 105 4.78 20.01 -5.84
C LEU A 105 4.99 21.37 -6.51
N GLY A 106 5.16 22.43 -5.70
CA GLY A 106 5.21 23.81 -6.21
C GLY A 106 3.86 24.28 -6.76
N LYS A 107 3.87 25.45 -7.40
CA LYS A 107 2.65 26.12 -7.89
C LYS A 107 1.93 25.33 -8.99
N GLU A 108 2.66 24.67 -9.87
CA GLU A 108 2.08 23.93 -10.99
C GLU A 108 1.38 22.64 -10.57
N GLY A 109 1.89 22.01 -9.50
CA GLY A 109 1.33 20.77 -8.95
C GLY A 109 0.20 20.98 -7.94
N SER A 110 -0.13 22.20 -7.53
CA SER A 110 -1.10 22.48 -6.45
C SER A 110 -2.49 21.92 -6.72
N ARG A 111 -2.89 21.76 -7.98
CA ARG A 111 -4.16 21.13 -8.39
C ARG A 111 -4.26 19.66 -8.02
N TYR A 112 -3.15 18.96 -7.84
CA TYR A 112 -3.10 17.54 -7.51
C TYR A 112 -3.06 17.28 -6.01
N VAL A 113 -2.89 18.30 -5.19
CA VAL A 113 -2.83 18.20 -3.72
C VAL A 113 -4.08 17.53 -3.15
N SER A 114 -5.26 17.90 -3.62
CA SER A 114 -6.52 17.29 -3.15
C SER A 114 -6.59 15.80 -3.43
N TYR A 115 -6.09 15.35 -4.58
CA TYR A 115 -6.00 13.93 -4.90
C TYR A 115 -5.04 13.21 -3.95
N LEU A 116 -3.84 13.74 -3.76
CA LEU A 116 -2.84 13.14 -2.86
C LEU A 116 -3.35 13.03 -1.43
N MET A 117 -4.05 14.06 -0.95
CA MET A 117 -4.67 14.02 0.38
C MET A 117 -5.77 12.96 0.48
N THR A 118 -6.58 12.79 -0.58
CA THR A 118 -7.63 11.76 -0.62
C THR A 118 -7.02 10.36 -0.60
N VAL A 119 -5.97 10.12 -1.40
CA VAL A 119 -5.25 8.84 -1.42
C VAL A 119 -4.57 8.58 -0.06
N ALA A 120 -3.94 9.60 0.54
CA ALA A 120 -3.36 9.51 1.87
C ALA A 120 -4.40 9.07 2.90
N LEU A 121 -5.57 9.72 2.90
CA LEU A 121 -6.65 9.39 3.83
C LEU A 121 -7.17 7.97 3.62
N TYR A 122 -7.36 7.56 2.36
CA TYR A 122 -7.80 6.20 2.03
C TYR A 122 -6.80 5.14 2.51
N ILE A 123 -5.51 5.29 2.20
CA ILE A 123 -4.47 4.33 2.60
C ILE A 123 -4.32 4.31 4.12
N ALA A 124 -4.35 5.47 4.79
CA ALA A 124 -4.30 5.55 6.25
C ALA A 124 -5.45 4.78 6.90
N CYS A 125 -6.69 5.00 6.43
CA CYS A 125 -7.87 4.29 6.93
C CYS A 125 -7.77 2.79 6.63
N SER A 126 -7.28 2.40 5.45
CA SER A 126 -7.12 1.01 5.05
C SER A 126 -6.10 0.25 5.90
N ASN A 127 -5.03 0.93 6.33
CA ASN A 127 -4.01 0.32 7.19
C ASN A 127 -4.48 0.28 8.66
N VAL A 128 -5.09 1.35 9.16
CA VAL A 128 -5.56 1.44 10.54
C VAL A 128 -6.70 0.45 10.84
N ILE A 129 -7.46 0.01 9.82
CA ILE A 129 -8.56 -0.94 10.04
C ILE A 129 -8.06 -2.30 10.57
N GLY A 130 -6.77 -2.63 10.34
CA GLY A 130 -6.11 -3.81 10.90
C GLY A 130 -6.16 -3.86 12.43
N VAL A 131 -6.09 -2.70 13.09
CA VAL A 131 -6.20 -2.59 14.56
C VAL A 131 -7.54 -3.14 15.08
N PHE A 132 -8.60 -3.08 14.28
CA PHE A 132 -9.93 -3.60 14.61
C PHE A 132 -10.08 -5.10 14.30
N GLY A 133 -8.99 -5.77 13.89
CA GLY A 133 -9.01 -7.19 13.55
C GLY A 133 -9.62 -7.52 12.18
N VAL A 134 -9.85 -6.51 11.35
CA VAL A 134 -10.30 -6.68 9.96
C VAL A 134 -9.07 -6.78 9.06
N LYS A 135 -9.07 -7.71 8.11
CA LYS A 135 -7.96 -7.85 7.16
C LYS A 135 -7.83 -6.57 6.33
N PRO A 136 -6.69 -5.85 6.39
CA PRO A 136 -6.53 -4.63 5.62
C PRO A 136 -6.54 -4.94 4.12
N PRO A 137 -7.27 -4.17 3.28
CA PRO A 137 -7.33 -4.41 1.83
C PRO A 137 -5.97 -4.24 1.15
N THR A 138 -5.05 -3.49 1.75
CA THR A 138 -3.67 -3.31 1.28
C THR A 138 -2.81 -4.59 1.39
N LYS A 139 -3.31 -5.65 2.02
CA LYS A 139 -2.72 -6.99 2.06
C LYS A 139 -2.89 -7.73 0.73
N ASP A 140 -3.88 -7.36 -0.07
CA ASP A 140 -4.11 -7.93 -1.38
C ASP A 140 -3.25 -7.23 -2.44
N LEU A 141 -2.50 -8.04 -3.21
CA LEU A 141 -1.63 -7.53 -4.27
C LEU A 141 -2.44 -6.79 -5.35
N ASP A 142 -3.65 -7.26 -5.66
CA ASP A 142 -4.50 -6.65 -6.69
C ASP A 142 -4.92 -5.23 -6.29
N VAL A 143 -5.25 -5.00 -5.02
CA VAL A 143 -5.62 -3.68 -4.49
C VAL A 143 -4.41 -2.74 -4.50
N THR A 144 -3.25 -3.21 -4.04
CA THR A 144 -2.03 -2.41 -4.04
C THR A 144 -1.52 -2.10 -5.44
N ALA A 145 -1.64 -3.06 -6.37
CA ALA A 145 -1.33 -2.86 -7.78
C ALA A 145 -2.28 -1.84 -8.43
N ALA A 146 -3.58 -1.91 -8.14
CA ALA A 146 -4.55 -0.93 -8.64
C ALA A 146 -4.25 0.49 -8.14
N LEU A 147 -3.90 0.66 -6.86
CA LEU A 147 -3.50 1.95 -6.30
C LEU A 147 -2.22 2.49 -6.96
N ALA A 148 -1.22 1.64 -7.15
CA ALA A 148 0.03 2.02 -7.81
C ALA A 148 -0.20 2.40 -9.28
N LEU A 149 -1.01 1.63 -10.02
CA LEU A 149 -1.36 1.93 -11.41
C LEU A 149 -2.16 3.23 -11.53
N MET A 150 -3.12 3.46 -10.65
CA MET A 150 -3.87 4.72 -10.62
C MET A 150 -2.93 5.91 -10.38
N SER A 151 -1.98 5.77 -9.46
CA SER A 151 -1.00 6.82 -9.15
C SER A 151 -0.08 7.12 -10.33
N ILE A 152 0.43 6.08 -11.03
CA ILE A 152 1.32 6.31 -12.19
C ILE A 152 0.57 6.95 -13.36
N VAL A 153 -0.66 6.52 -13.64
CA VAL A 153 -1.48 7.13 -14.69
C VAL A 153 -1.67 8.62 -14.41
N LEU A 154 -1.87 9.00 -13.16
CA LEU A 154 -1.99 10.42 -12.80
C LEU A 154 -0.66 11.16 -12.90
N ILE A 155 0.46 10.55 -12.52
CA ILE A 155 1.80 11.12 -12.64
C ILE A 155 2.11 11.41 -14.12
N GLU A 156 1.89 10.43 -14.98
CA GLU A 156 2.12 10.58 -16.42
C GLU A 156 1.17 11.61 -17.06
N TYR A 157 -0.11 11.59 -16.66
CA TYR A 157 -1.08 12.60 -17.09
C TYR A 157 -0.64 14.01 -16.67
N ALA A 158 -0.15 14.18 -15.45
CA ALA A 158 0.35 15.46 -14.96
C ALA A 158 1.56 15.94 -15.78
N GLY A 159 2.49 15.06 -16.11
CA GLY A 159 3.64 15.35 -16.95
C GLY A 159 3.27 15.74 -18.37
N VAL A 160 2.37 14.98 -19.01
CA VAL A 160 1.86 15.30 -20.36
C VAL A 160 1.14 16.64 -20.37
N ARG A 161 0.37 16.94 -19.34
CA ARG A 161 -0.37 18.20 -19.23
C ARG A 161 0.54 19.41 -18.99
N ALA A 162 1.60 19.24 -18.21
CA ALA A 162 2.54 20.33 -17.88
C ALA A 162 3.47 20.66 -19.06
N ARG A 163 4.02 19.64 -19.70
CA ARG A 163 5.03 19.79 -20.78
C ARG A 163 4.43 19.77 -22.19
N GLY A 164 3.15 19.40 -22.33
CA GLY A 164 2.53 19.08 -23.63
C GLY A 164 2.99 17.73 -24.17
N GLY A 165 2.18 17.09 -25.03
CA GLY A 165 2.49 15.74 -25.52
C GLY A 165 3.84 15.61 -26.25
N ALA A 166 4.18 16.57 -27.10
CA ALA A 166 5.47 16.58 -27.80
C ALA A 166 6.63 16.88 -26.83
N GLY A 167 6.44 17.77 -25.86
CA GLY A 167 7.45 18.09 -24.83
C GLY A 167 7.72 16.89 -23.92
N PHE A 168 6.68 16.14 -23.55
CA PHE A 168 6.82 14.93 -22.76
C PHE A 168 7.62 13.84 -23.50
N LEU A 169 7.30 13.57 -24.78
CA LEU A 169 8.09 12.62 -25.58
C LEU A 169 9.55 13.07 -25.75
N LYS A 170 9.77 14.37 -25.90
CA LYS A 170 11.13 14.92 -25.96
C LYS A 170 11.87 14.78 -24.62
N SER A 171 11.17 14.92 -23.49
CA SER A 171 11.78 14.75 -22.17
C SER A 171 12.20 13.29 -21.90
N LEU A 172 11.49 12.30 -22.48
CA LEU A 172 11.91 10.90 -22.41
C LEU A 172 13.24 10.64 -23.14
N ALA A 173 13.57 11.45 -24.14
CA ALA A 173 14.83 11.39 -24.90
C ALA A 173 15.92 12.33 -24.35
N ALA A 174 15.62 13.12 -23.33
CA ALA A 174 16.59 14.03 -22.72
C ALA A 174 17.40 13.31 -21.62
N PRO A 175 18.67 13.74 -21.37
CA PRO A 175 19.49 14.70 -22.13
C PRO A 175 20.07 14.14 -23.42
N THR A 176 20.12 12.82 -23.57
CA THR A 176 20.64 12.13 -24.77
C THR A 176 19.71 11.02 -25.23
N PRO A 177 19.55 10.77 -26.55
CA PRO A 177 18.67 9.70 -27.05
C PRO A 177 19.02 8.30 -26.54
N ILE A 178 20.25 8.09 -26.09
CA ILE A 178 20.73 6.83 -25.53
C ILE A 178 20.09 6.50 -24.18
N MET A 179 19.57 7.52 -23.46
CA MET A 179 18.88 7.37 -22.18
C MET A 179 17.39 7.04 -22.31
N THR A 180 16.84 7.12 -23.51
CA THR A 180 15.42 6.82 -23.76
C THR A 180 14.97 5.47 -23.19
N PRO A 181 15.69 4.34 -23.42
CA PRO A 181 15.26 3.05 -22.88
C PRO A 181 15.26 3.03 -21.34
N MET A 182 16.18 3.76 -20.72
CA MET A 182 16.27 3.86 -19.26
C MET A 182 15.10 4.67 -18.69
N ASN A 183 14.74 5.78 -19.30
CA ASN A 183 13.60 6.61 -18.90
C ASN A 183 12.27 5.86 -19.08
N ILE A 184 12.12 5.06 -20.16
CA ILE A 184 10.94 4.21 -20.35
C ILE A 184 10.87 3.11 -19.28
N LEU A 185 12.02 2.48 -18.97
CA LEU A 185 12.09 1.48 -17.92
C LEU A 185 11.69 2.05 -16.55
N GLU A 186 12.07 3.29 -16.28
CA GLU A 186 11.73 3.99 -15.04
C GLU A 186 10.23 4.18 -14.87
N ILE A 187 9.48 4.49 -15.94
CA ILE A 187 8.01 4.56 -15.91
C ILE A 187 7.40 3.23 -15.46
N ALA A 188 7.98 2.09 -15.81
CA ALA A 188 7.51 0.78 -15.38
C ALA A 188 7.97 0.41 -13.96
N ILE A 189 9.16 0.84 -13.55
CA ILE A 189 9.72 0.55 -12.23
C ILE A 189 8.98 1.34 -11.14
N ARG A 190 8.59 2.59 -11.38
CA ARG A 190 7.90 3.44 -10.41
C ARG A 190 6.65 2.77 -9.81
N PRO A 191 5.64 2.32 -10.60
CA PRO A 191 4.45 1.67 -10.06
C PRO A 191 4.78 0.33 -9.40
N THR A 192 5.70 -0.43 -9.97
CA THR A 192 6.14 -1.72 -9.40
C THR A 192 6.75 -1.51 -8.01
N SER A 193 7.62 -0.51 -7.87
CA SER A 193 8.23 -0.18 -6.58
C SER A 193 7.21 0.27 -5.53
N LEU A 194 6.23 1.11 -5.93
CA LEU A 194 5.16 1.56 -5.04
C LEU A 194 4.26 0.40 -4.59
N CYS A 195 3.85 -0.46 -5.54
CA CYS A 195 3.04 -1.64 -5.27
C CYS A 195 3.76 -2.62 -4.32
N MET A 196 4.99 -3.01 -4.66
CA MET A 196 5.77 -3.97 -3.88
C MET A 196 6.12 -3.46 -2.49
N ARG A 197 6.29 -2.16 -2.33
CA ARG A 197 6.54 -1.55 -1.03
C ARG A 197 5.31 -1.63 -0.13
N LEU A 198 4.12 -1.28 -0.66
CA LEU A 198 2.88 -1.32 0.11
C LEU A 198 2.53 -2.77 0.48
N PHE A 199 2.57 -3.67 -0.48
CA PHE A 199 2.32 -5.11 -0.27
C PHE A 199 3.37 -5.75 0.64
N GLY A 200 4.66 -5.48 0.40
CA GLY A 200 5.78 -6.11 1.11
C GLY A 200 5.82 -5.77 2.60
N ASN A 201 5.48 -4.53 2.98
CA ASN A 201 5.42 -4.15 4.39
C ASN A 201 4.31 -4.90 5.12
N VAL A 202 3.11 -4.98 4.54
CA VAL A 202 1.97 -5.69 5.14
C VAL A 202 2.27 -7.19 5.24
N LEU A 203 2.85 -7.79 4.19
CA LEU A 203 3.26 -9.19 4.21
C LEU A 203 4.37 -9.45 5.23
N GLY A 204 5.36 -8.56 5.30
CA GLY A 204 6.46 -8.64 6.26
C GLY A 204 5.96 -8.58 7.70
N ALA A 205 5.09 -7.63 8.02
CA ALA A 205 4.44 -7.51 9.31
C ALA A 205 3.69 -8.80 9.70
N PHE A 206 2.92 -9.36 8.76
CA PHE A 206 2.21 -10.62 8.97
C PHE A 206 3.15 -11.78 9.31
N VAL A 207 4.21 -11.98 8.51
CA VAL A 207 5.20 -13.06 8.75
C VAL A 207 5.85 -12.92 10.12
N ILE A 208 6.24 -11.70 10.50
CA ILE A 208 6.84 -11.42 11.81
C ILE A 208 5.85 -11.73 12.93
N MET A 209 4.58 -11.35 12.77
CA MET A 209 3.53 -11.60 13.76
C MET A 209 3.28 -13.10 13.96
N GLU A 210 3.25 -13.90 12.89
CA GLU A 210 3.09 -15.35 13.01
C GLU A 210 4.29 -16.01 13.71
N LEU A 211 5.52 -15.55 13.40
CA LEU A 211 6.71 -16.02 14.09
C LEU A 211 6.69 -15.66 15.59
N LEU A 212 6.26 -14.44 15.94
CA LEU A 212 6.15 -14.00 17.32
C LEU A 212 5.12 -14.80 18.13
N LYS A 213 3.98 -15.15 17.53
CA LYS A 213 2.96 -16.00 18.14
C LYS A 213 3.50 -17.41 18.49
N LEU A 214 4.45 -17.92 17.69
CA LEU A 214 5.09 -19.21 17.97
C LEU A 214 6.02 -19.17 19.18
N VAL A 215 6.66 -18.02 19.43
CA VAL A 215 7.64 -17.86 20.52
C VAL A 215 6.98 -17.44 21.83
N VAL A 216 6.11 -16.43 21.79
CA VAL A 216 5.42 -15.88 22.96
C VAL A 216 3.95 -15.61 22.61
N PRO A 217 3.02 -16.47 23.01
CA PRO A 217 1.70 -16.52 22.38
C PRO A 217 0.72 -15.40 22.74
N VAL A 218 0.94 -14.55 23.75
CA VAL A 218 -0.11 -13.63 24.20
C VAL A 218 0.32 -12.18 24.29
N PHE A 219 1.30 -11.85 25.11
CA PHE A 219 1.60 -10.44 25.44
C PHE A 219 2.39 -9.72 24.36
N VAL A 220 3.44 -10.35 23.85
CA VAL A 220 4.35 -9.77 22.85
C VAL A 220 3.65 -9.50 21.52
N PRO A 221 2.87 -10.44 20.92
CA PRO A 221 2.14 -10.17 19.70
C PRO A 221 1.14 -9.00 19.78
N ALA A 222 0.49 -8.80 20.93
CA ALA A 222 -0.47 -7.69 21.09
C ALA A 222 0.19 -6.31 21.00
N VAL A 223 1.40 -6.15 21.60
CA VAL A 223 2.15 -4.90 21.53
C VAL A 223 2.70 -4.66 20.12
N PHE A 224 3.21 -5.71 19.48
CA PHE A 224 3.74 -5.62 18.12
C PHE A 224 2.63 -5.43 17.08
N SER A 225 1.43 -5.99 17.27
CA SER A 225 0.28 -5.73 16.41
C SER A 225 -0.06 -4.24 16.39
N LEU A 226 -0.14 -3.61 17.58
CA LEU A 226 -0.38 -2.16 17.64
C LEU A 226 0.71 -1.37 16.90
N TYR A 227 1.97 -1.79 17.01
CA TYR A 227 3.06 -1.15 16.29
C TYR A 227 2.93 -1.32 14.76
N PHE A 228 2.74 -2.54 14.27
CA PHE A 228 2.67 -2.80 12.82
C PHE A 228 1.39 -2.26 12.19
N ASP A 229 0.24 -2.43 12.84
CA ASP A 229 -1.05 -2.02 12.26
C ASP A 229 -1.24 -0.49 12.29
N LEU A 230 -0.76 0.19 13.36
CA LEU A 230 -0.96 1.63 13.49
C LEU A 230 0.26 2.41 13.01
N PHE A 231 1.44 2.17 13.59
CA PHE A 231 2.60 3.02 13.36
C PHE A 231 3.22 2.76 11.98
N ASP A 232 3.48 1.51 11.65
CA ASP A 232 4.02 1.15 10.34
C ASP A 232 3.02 1.48 9.21
N GLY A 233 1.74 1.22 9.42
CA GLY A 233 0.68 1.58 8.49
C GLY A 233 0.60 3.08 8.19
N LEU A 234 0.80 3.95 9.19
CA LEU A 234 0.85 5.40 8.99
C LEU A 234 2.13 5.85 8.28
N ILE A 235 3.29 5.30 8.66
CA ILE A 235 4.56 5.57 7.96
C ILE A 235 4.45 5.14 6.50
N GLN A 236 3.88 3.98 6.23
CA GLN A 236 3.70 3.48 4.88
C GLN A 236 2.80 4.38 4.03
N THR A 237 1.71 4.90 4.64
CA THR A 237 0.85 5.89 4.00
C THR A 237 1.64 7.13 3.61
N TYR A 238 2.40 7.68 4.55
CA TYR A 238 3.24 8.84 4.30
C TYR A 238 4.25 8.59 3.17
N VAL A 239 4.98 7.48 3.22
CA VAL A 239 6.00 7.14 2.22
C VAL A 239 5.39 6.96 0.83
N PHE A 240 4.24 6.27 0.72
CA PHE A 240 3.56 6.08 -0.56
C PHE A 240 3.18 7.42 -1.20
N VAL A 241 2.52 8.29 -0.45
CA VAL A 241 2.02 9.57 -0.99
C VAL A 241 3.16 10.56 -1.22
N PHE A 242 4.19 10.56 -0.36
CA PHE A 242 5.40 11.37 -0.55
C PHE A 242 6.13 11.01 -1.84
N LEU A 243 6.34 9.71 -2.11
CA LEU A 243 6.99 9.27 -3.34
C LEU A 243 6.12 9.55 -4.57
N THR A 244 4.81 9.38 -4.47
CA THR A 244 3.88 9.74 -5.55
C THR A 244 3.99 11.24 -5.87
N ALA A 245 4.05 12.10 -4.84
CA ALA A 245 4.25 13.54 -5.00
C ALA A 245 5.62 13.87 -5.62
N LEU A 246 6.68 13.18 -5.19
CA LEU A 246 8.03 13.36 -5.72
C LEU A 246 8.10 13.01 -7.21
N PHE A 247 7.57 11.84 -7.59
CA PHE A 247 7.52 11.42 -8.99
C PHE A 247 6.65 12.35 -9.83
N MET A 248 5.57 12.88 -9.26
CA MET A 248 4.73 13.86 -9.93
C MET A 248 5.48 15.18 -10.17
N LYS A 249 6.22 15.67 -9.18
CA LYS A 249 7.09 16.86 -9.31
C LYS A 249 8.08 16.69 -10.45
N GLU A 250 8.77 15.56 -10.48
CA GLU A 250 9.74 15.23 -11.52
C GLU A 250 9.08 15.16 -12.91
N SER A 251 7.91 14.52 -13.02
CA SER A 251 7.17 14.42 -14.28
C SER A 251 6.68 15.79 -14.78
N ILE A 252 6.26 16.69 -13.89
CA ILE A 252 5.83 18.05 -14.25
C ILE A 252 7.02 18.91 -14.76
N GLY A 253 8.24 18.60 -14.36
CA GLY A 253 9.43 19.34 -14.82
C GLY A 253 9.96 20.34 -13.79
N GLY A 254 9.78 20.04 -12.53
CA GLY A 254 10.44 20.76 -11.44
C GLY A 254 11.92 20.46 -11.40
N GLU A 255 12.66 20.89 -12.40
CA GLU A 255 14.12 21.08 -12.28
C GLU A 255 14.37 22.49 -11.74
N GLU A 256 14.93 22.57 -10.57
CA GLU A 256 15.96 23.51 -10.17
C GLU A 256 17.07 22.74 -9.48
#